data_520e315e03700ba7cc9f678c54ae90a9
#
_entry.id   520e315e03700ba7cc9f678c54ae90a9
#
_cell.length_a   1.000
_cell.length_b   1.000
_cell.length_c   1.000
_cell.angle_alpha   90.00
_cell.angle_beta   90.00
_cell.angle_gamma   90.00
#
_symmetry.space_group_name_H-M   'P 1'
#
loop_
_entity.id
_entity.type
_entity.pdbx_description
1 polymer ?
#
loop_
_entity_poly.entity_id
_entity_poly.type
_entity_poly.pdbx_seq_one_letter_code
_entity_poly.pdbx_strand_id
1 'polypeptide(L)'
;RLTIFMILFAVTGYFYAQTARVQVIHNSADAAAEFVDVYLNEDLLIPDFGFRTASPFIDAPAGVEIVLSVAPAGSTSVDDAIYFAEVTLTSGETYVVVADGIVSASGYNPAPSFGLQIYPMGREVANDPANTDLLIHHGATDAPTVDIVETALGAGTIVNDISYTEFAGYLELPPFDYTIEVRTADGSTTVASYQAPLATLSLEGVALVVVASGFLDPSQNSDGAAFGLYAALPVGGNLIMLPTSASTARVQAIHNSADA
;
A
#
# COMPACT_ATOMS: atom_id res chain seq x y z
N ARG A 1 -71.55 24.34 -3.68
CA ARG A 1 -70.57 23.34 -4.08
C ARG A 1 -69.20 23.93 -3.78
N LEU A 2 -68.51 23.34 -2.78
CA LEU A 2 -67.18 23.72 -2.38
C LEU A 2 -66.20 22.80 -3.13
N THR A 3 -65.35 23.35 -4.00
CA THR A 3 -64.32 22.60 -4.75
C THR A 3 -63.06 22.66 -3.91
N ILE A 4 -62.64 21.52 -3.32
CA ILE A 4 -61.38 21.39 -2.60
C ILE A 4 -60.30 21.15 -3.66
N PHE A 5 -59.33 22.08 -3.75
CA PHE A 5 -58.12 21.93 -4.57
C PHE A 5 -57.08 21.22 -3.75
N MET A 6 -56.80 19.96 -4.07
CA MET A 6 -55.74 19.16 -3.46
C MET A 6 -54.40 19.51 -4.13
N ILE A 7 -53.57 20.28 -3.44
CA ILE A 7 -52.21 20.57 -3.92
C ILE A 7 -51.34 19.36 -3.59
N LEU A 8 -50.92 18.64 -4.64
CA LEU A 8 -49.99 17.54 -4.54
C LEU A 8 -48.57 18.13 -4.48
N PHE A 9 -47.94 18.13 -3.30
CA PHE A 9 -46.51 18.46 -3.17
C PHE A 9 -45.70 17.26 -3.66
N ALA A 10 -45.10 17.40 -4.84
CA ALA A 10 -44.04 16.50 -5.30
C ALA A 10 -42.78 16.78 -4.49
N VAL A 11 -42.45 15.93 -3.54
CA VAL A 11 -41.16 15.94 -2.87
C VAL A 11 -40.15 15.34 -3.84
N THR A 12 -39.41 16.18 -4.56
CA THR A 12 -38.24 15.76 -5.34
C THR A 12 -37.12 15.45 -4.33
N GLY A 13 -36.97 14.18 -3.95
CA GLY A 13 -35.82 13.72 -3.21
C GLY A 13 -34.59 13.84 -4.10
N TYR A 14 -33.62 14.66 -3.71
CA TYR A 14 -32.29 14.64 -4.29
C TYR A 14 -31.58 13.38 -3.77
N PHE A 15 -31.47 12.36 -4.62
CA PHE A 15 -30.59 11.23 -4.34
C PHE A 15 -29.16 11.71 -4.62
N TYR A 16 -28.40 11.99 -3.57
CA TYR A 16 -26.96 12.09 -3.71
C TYR A 16 -26.43 10.68 -3.95
N ALA A 17 -25.61 10.50 -4.99
CA ALA A 17 -24.87 9.26 -5.15
C ALA A 17 -24.03 9.03 -3.90
N GLN A 18 -24.17 7.85 -3.28
CA GLN A 18 -23.34 7.48 -2.14
C GLN A 18 -21.96 7.12 -2.68
N THR A 19 -20.91 7.72 -2.11
CA THR A 19 -19.52 7.48 -2.50
C THR A 19 -18.69 7.04 -1.30
N ALA A 20 -17.64 6.29 -1.60
CA ALA A 20 -16.49 6.03 -0.74
C ALA A 20 -15.25 6.63 -1.38
N ARG A 21 -14.21 6.86 -0.58
CA ARG A 21 -12.90 7.32 -1.06
C ARG A 21 -11.99 6.12 -1.23
N VAL A 22 -11.29 5.99 -2.35
CA VAL A 22 -10.43 4.84 -2.65
C VAL A 22 -9.08 5.30 -3.19
N GLN A 23 -7.99 4.80 -2.63
CA GLN A 23 -6.66 4.85 -3.23
C GLN A 23 -6.29 3.46 -3.70
N VAL A 24 -5.82 3.34 -4.95
CA VAL A 24 -5.31 2.09 -5.52
C VAL A 24 -3.78 2.17 -5.60
N ILE A 25 -3.09 1.10 -5.18
CA ILE A 25 -1.64 0.97 -5.23
C ILE A 25 -1.31 -0.27 -6.05
N HIS A 26 -0.49 -0.11 -7.09
CA HIS A 26 -0.01 -1.24 -7.89
C HIS A 26 1.34 -1.74 -7.35
N ASN A 27 1.32 -2.92 -6.71
CA ASN A 27 2.47 -3.53 -6.06
C ASN A 27 2.80 -4.94 -6.58
N SER A 28 2.14 -5.42 -7.65
CA SER A 28 2.52 -6.69 -8.28
C SER A 28 3.84 -6.52 -9.03
N ALA A 29 4.87 -7.25 -8.60
CA ALA A 29 6.20 -7.21 -9.19
C ALA A 29 6.39 -8.17 -10.39
N ASP A 30 5.30 -8.79 -10.85
CA ASP A 30 5.30 -9.63 -12.04
C ASP A 30 5.50 -8.80 -13.31
N ALA A 31 6.46 -9.18 -14.15
CA ALA A 31 6.73 -8.48 -15.41
C ALA A 31 5.53 -8.48 -16.38
N ALA A 32 4.65 -9.50 -16.31
CA ALA A 32 3.42 -9.53 -17.11
C ALA A 32 2.35 -8.53 -16.62
N ALA A 33 2.52 -7.99 -15.41
CA ALA A 33 1.67 -6.96 -14.83
C ALA A 33 2.43 -5.63 -14.63
N GLU A 34 3.56 -5.39 -15.32
CA GLU A 34 4.34 -4.16 -15.18
C GLU A 34 3.48 -2.91 -15.39
N PHE A 35 2.58 -2.96 -16.37
CA PHE A 35 1.55 -1.94 -16.60
C PHE A 35 0.20 -2.63 -16.78
N VAL A 36 -0.82 -2.10 -16.11
CA VAL A 36 -2.18 -2.64 -16.16
C VAL A 36 -3.20 -1.52 -16.39
N ASP A 37 -4.34 -1.88 -16.94
CA ASP A 37 -5.53 -1.04 -17.00
C ASP A 37 -6.48 -1.46 -15.88
N VAL A 38 -6.97 -0.50 -15.10
CA VAL A 38 -7.93 -0.73 -14.02
C VAL A 38 -9.31 -0.26 -14.46
N TYR A 39 -10.29 -1.13 -14.38
CA TYR A 39 -11.68 -0.85 -14.69
C TYR A 39 -12.55 -0.81 -13.42
N LEU A 40 -13.53 0.08 -13.44
CA LEU A 40 -14.63 0.09 -12.49
C LEU A 40 -15.91 -0.25 -13.27
N ASN A 41 -16.45 -1.44 -13.02
CA ASN A 41 -17.47 -2.05 -13.86
C ASN A 41 -16.98 -2.18 -15.32
N GLU A 42 -17.61 -1.51 -16.26
CA GLU A 42 -17.21 -1.49 -17.67
C GLU A 42 -16.34 -0.28 -18.06
N ASP A 43 -16.20 0.70 -17.15
CA ASP A 43 -15.50 1.95 -17.42
C ASP A 43 -14.00 1.84 -17.09
N LEU A 44 -13.14 2.24 -18.03
CA LEU A 44 -11.70 2.36 -17.80
C LEU A 44 -11.43 3.47 -16.80
N LEU A 45 -10.97 3.11 -15.58
CA LEU A 45 -10.74 4.04 -14.48
C LEU A 45 -9.31 4.59 -14.47
N ILE A 46 -8.31 3.71 -14.60
CA ILE A 46 -6.89 4.07 -14.61
C ILE A 46 -6.21 3.34 -15.75
N PRO A 47 -5.85 4.03 -16.85
CA PRO A 47 -5.07 3.44 -17.93
C PRO A 47 -3.59 3.39 -17.57
N ASP A 48 -2.86 2.40 -18.12
CA ASP A 48 -1.40 2.27 -18.06
C ASP A 48 -0.83 2.43 -16.64
N PHE A 49 -1.51 1.83 -15.65
CA PHE A 49 -1.14 1.93 -14.24
C PHE A 49 0.10 1.07 -13.96
N GLY A 50 1.22 1.73 -13.75
CA GLY A 50 2.52 1.07 -13.63
C GLY A 50 2.79 0.47 -12.24
N PHE A 51 3.61 -0.57 -12.20
CA PHE A 51 4.16 -1.12 -10.97
C PHE A 51 4.84 -0.02 -10.12
N ARG A 52 4.64 -0.07 -8.79
CA ARG A 52 5.11 0.95 -7.83
C ARG A 52 4.54 2.34 -8.09
N THR A 53 3.26 2.40 -8.46
CA THR A 53 2.51 3.65 -8.50
C THR A 53 1.24 3.57 -7.65
N ALA A 54 0.71 4.71 -7.26
CA ALA A 54 -0.53 4.87 -6.55
C ALA A 54 -1.44 5.87 -7.26
N SER A 55 -2.76 5.65 -7.23
CA SER A 55 -3.71 6.70 -7.58
C SER A 55 -3.77 7.76 -6.46
N PRO A 56 -4.23 8.99 -6.72
CA PRO A 56 -4.79 9.80 -5.64
C PRO A 56 -6.00 9.10 -5.05
N PHE A 57 -6.51 9.57 -3.91
CA PHE A 57 -7.83 9.15 -3.46
C PHE A 57 -8.89 9.67 -4.43
N ILE A 58 -9.76 8.77 -4.90
CA ILE A 58 -10.83 9.05 -5.86
C ILE A 58 -12.18 8.62 -5.28
N ASP A 59 -13.26 9.20 -5.77
CA ASP A 59 -14.62 8.80 -5.40
C ASP A 59 -15.01 7.54 -6.17
N ALA A 60 -15.52 6.53 -5.44
CA ALA A 60 -16.08 5.31 -5.99
C ALA A 60 -17.54 5.15 -5.52
N PRO A 61 -18.43 4.53 -6.33
CA PRO A 61 -19.79 4.23 -5.91
C PRO A 61 -19.79 3.38 -4.62
N ALA A 62 -20.70 3.71 -3.69
CA ALA A 62 -20.84 2.99 -2.43
C ALA A 62 -22.30 2.57 -2.19
N GLY A 63 -22.50 1.55 -1.35
CA GLY A 63 -23.81 0.98 -1.05
C GLY A 63 -24.42 0.15 -2.17
N VAL A 64 -23.65 -0.07 -3.25
CA VAL A 64 -23.98 -0.94 -4.38
C VAL A 64 -22.79 -1.84 -4.67
N GLU A 65 -23.05 -3.01 -5.26
CA GLU A 65 -21.99 -3.87 -5.73
C GLU A 65 -21.32 -3.24 -6.97
N ILE A 66 -20.00 -3.20 -6.95
CA ILE A 66 -19.15 -2.76 -8.06
C ILE A 66 -18.14 -3.84 -8.38
N VAL A 67 -17.69 -3.91 -9.63
CA VAL A 67 -16.65 -4.82 -10.08
C VAL A 67 -15.38 -4.03 -10.34
N LEU A 68 -14.30 -4.37 -9.63
CA LEU A 68 -12.97 -3.89 -9.93
C LEU A 68 -12.28 -4.94 -10.80
N SER A 69 -11.86 -4.54 -12.00
CA SER A 69 -11.18 -5.45 -12.92
C SER A 69 -9.81 -4.91 -13.30
N VAL A 70 -8.88 -5.82 -13.52
CA VAL A 70 -7.51 -5.51 -13.94
C VAL A 70 -7.25 -6.23 -15.26
N ALA A 71 -6.83 -5.47 -16.28
CA ALA A 71 -6.48 -5.96 -17.60
C ALA A 71 -5.03 -5.59 -17.94
N PRO A 72 -4.38 -6.25 -18.91
CA PRO A 72 -3.10 -5.78 -19.44
C PRO A 72 -3.21 -4.37 -20.01
N ALA A 73 -2.14 -3.59 -19.92
CA ALA A 73 -2.10 -2.24 -20.49
C ALA A 73 -2.43 -2.24 -22.00
N GLY A 74 -3.15 -1.21 -22.43
CA GLY A 74 -3.65 -1.10 -23.81
C GLY A 74 -4.84 -2.00 -24.11
N SER A 75 -5.53 -2.51 -23.07
CA SER A 75 -6.80 -3.22 -23.23
C SER A 75 -7.85 -2.36 -23.90
N THR A 76 -8.77 -2.97 -24.63
CA THR A 76 -9.82 -2.24 -25.37
C THR A 76 -11.18 -2.31 -24.69
N SER A 77 -11.34 -3.24 -23.75
CA SER A 77 -12.56 -3.40 -22.97
C SER A 77 -12.25 -4.20 -21.67
N VAL A 78 -13.22 -4.22 -20.75
CA VAL A 78 -13.15 -5.05 -19.53
C VAL A 78 -13.12 -6.55 -19.83
N ASP A 79 -13.51 -6.98 -21.03
CA ASP A 79 -13.44 -8.38 -21.46
C ASP A 79 -11.99 -8.90 -21.55
N ASP A 80 -11.00 -8.00 -21.65
CA ASP A 80 -9.58 -8.33 -21.63
C ASP A 80 -9.04 -8.58 -20.19
N ALA A 81 -9.89 -8.47 -19.16
CA ALA A 81 -9.47 -8.56 -17.75
C ALA A 81 -8.87 -9.94 -17.41
N ILE A 82 -7.74 -9.91 -16.71
CA ILE A 82 -7.04 -11.06 -16.16
C ILE A 82 -7.41 -11.33 -14.68
N TYR A 83 -8.02 -10.35 -14.03
CA TYR A 83 -8.52 -10.44 -12.66
C TYR A 83 -9.74 -9.54 -12.48
N PHE A 84 -10.68 -9.99 -11.65
CA PHE A 84 -11.81 -9.17 -11.19
C PHE A 84 -12.18 -9.51 -9.76
N ALA A 85 -12.72 -8.51 -9.05
CA ALA A 85 -13.27 -8.66 -7.70
C ALA A 85 -14.58 -7.88 -7.59
N GLU A 86 -15.61 -8.53 -7.07
CA GLU A 86 -16.88 -7.92 -6.69
C GLU A 86 -16.75 -7.36 -5.27
N VAL A 87 -17.02 -6.08 -5.10
CA VAL A 87 -16.91 -5.41 -3.80
C VAL A 87 -18.10 -4.49 -3.57
N THR A 88 -18.49 -4.33 -2.30
CA THR A 88 -19.46 -3.31 -1.89
C THR A 88 -18.79 -2.40 -0.89
N LEU A 89 -18.60 -1.14 -1.28
CA LEU A 89 -18.02 -0.13 -0.42
C LEU A 89 -19.09 0.51 0.48
N THR A 90 -18.71 0.86 1.70
CA THR A 90 -19.58 1.59 2.63
C THR A 90 -19.53 3.08 2.33
N SER A 91 -20.69 3.73 2.26
CA SER A 91 -20.76 5.18 2.01
C SER A 91 -20.07 5.98 3.09
N GLY A 92 -19.24 6.92 2.65
CA GLY A 92 -18.46 7.81 3.51
C GLY A 92 -17.19 7.19 4.10
N GLU A 93 -16.93 5.90 3.86
CA GLU A 93 -15.69 5.24 4.25
C GLU A 93 -14.55 5.52 3.26
N THR A 94 -13.32 5.36 3.74
CA THR A 94 -12.10 5.49 2.94
C THR A 94 -11.38 4.15 2.88
N TYR A 95 -10.89 3.78 1.70
CA TYR A 95 -10.24 2.50 1.44
C TYR A 95 -8.86 2.68 0.82
N VAL A 96 -7.94 1.78 1.18
CA VAL A 96 -6.69 1.54 0.46
C VAL A 96 -6.78 0.16 -0.17
N VAL A 97 -6.52 0.08 -1.48
CA VAL A 97 -6.53 -1.16 -2.26
C VAL A 97 -5.14 -1.38 -2.82
N VAL A 98 -4.52 -2.51 -2.49
CA VAL A 98 -3.19 -2.89 -2.99
C VAL A 98 -3.33 -4.09 -3.93
N ALA A 99 -2.83 -3.96 -5.16
CA ALA A 99 -2.75 -5.04 -6.12
C ALA A 99 -1.41 -5.76 -5.97
N ASP A 100 -1.45 -7.02 -5.53
CA ASP A 100 -0.29 -7.87 -5.27
C ASP A 100 -0.37 -9.20 -6.04
N GLY A 101 0.71 -9.98 -5.96
CA GLY A 101 0.76 -11.36 -6.45
C GLY A 101 1.26 -11.47 -7.87
N ILE A 102 1.13 -12.67 -8.42
CA ILE A 102 1.74 -13.11 -9.67
C ILE A 102 0.64 -13.52 -10.65
N VAL A 103 0.73 -13.01 -11.88
CA VAL A 103 -0.16 -13.33 -13.01
C VAL A 103 0.45 -14.42 -13.88
N SER A 104 1.78 -14.44 -13.99
CA SER A 104 2.54 -15.36 -14.83
C SER A 104 2.41 -16.79 -14.35
N ALA A 105 2.26 -17.73 -15.30
CA ALA A 105 2.12 -19.16 -15.00
C ALA A 105 3.42 -19.84 -14.53
N SER A 106 4.57 -19.17 -14.69
CA SER A 106 5.90 -19.70 -14.33
C SER A 106 6.93 -18.60 -14.20
N GLY A 107 8.11 -18.93 -13.66
CA GLY A 107 9.22 -18.00 -13.50
C GLY A 107 9.28 -17.32 -12.15
N TYR A 108 8.37 -17.64 -11.23
CA TYR A 108 8.29 -17.06 -9.89
C TYR A 108 8.20 -18.15 -8.83
N ASN A 109 8.85 -17.94 -7.69
CA ASN A 109 8.84 -18.88 -6.57
C ASN A 109 9.05 -18.15 -5.21
N PRO A 110 7.99 -18.08 -4.35
CA PRO A 110 6.62 -18.54 -4.58
C PRO A 110 5.86 -17.69 -5.61
N ALA A 111 4.78 -18.25 -6.17
CA ALA A 111 3.90 -17.58 -7.11
C ALA A 111 2.46 -17.52 -6.57
N PRO A 112 2.19 -16.75 -5.49
CA PRO A 112 0.83 -16.54 -5.05
C PRO A 112 0.04 -15.81 -6.14
N SER A 113 -1.21 -16.22 -6.35
CA SER A 113 -2.06 -15.62 -7.38
C SER A 113 -2.24 -14.12 -7.17
N PHE A 114 -2.28 -13.38 -8.27
CA PHE A 114 -2.64 -11.96 -8.26
C PHE A 114 -3.98 -11.73 -7.55
N GLY A 115 -4.08 -10.65 -6.79
CA GLY A 115 -5.27 -10.28 -6.06
C GLY A 115 -5.25 -8.84 -5.58
N LEU A 116 -6.41 -8.37 -5.12
CA LEU A 116 -6.57 -7.06 -4.51
C LEU A 116 -6.72 -7.22 -2.99
N GLN A 117 -5.85 -6.57 -2.24
CA GLN A 117 -5.90 -6.48 -0.78
C GLN A 117 -6.59 -5.18 -0.39
N ILE A 118 -7.72 -5.26 0.31
CA ILE A 118 -8.57 -4.11 0.61
C ILE A 118 -8.49 -3.80 2.11
N TYR A 119 -8.00 -2.61 2.44
CA TYR A 119 -7.99 -2.09 3.80
C TYR A 119 -9.10 -1.05 3.96
N PRO A 120 -10.12 -1.31 4.80
CA PRO A 120 -11.12 -0.32 5.19
C PRO A 120 -10.52 0.69 6.19
N MET A 121 -11.17 1.84 6.36
CA MET A 121 -10.70 2.92 7.26
C MET A 121 -9.33 3.51 6.83
N GLY A 122 -9.08 3.61 5.52
CA GLY A 122 -7.96 4.37 4.96
C GLY A 122 -7.99 5.82 5.42
N ARG A 123 -6.84 6.49 5.41
CA ARG A 123 -6.70 7.89 5.84
C ARG A 123 -6.08 8.73 4.73
N GLU A 124 -6.71 9.84 4.39
CA GLU A 124 -6.16 10.84 3.45
C GLU A 124 -5.24 11.83 4.16
N VAL A 125 -5.41 12.01 5.47
CA VAL A 125 -4.62 12.84 6.37
C VAL A 125 -4.43 12.11 7.69
N ALA A 126 -3.41 12.48 8.46
CA ALA A 126 -3.20 11.91 9.79
C ALA A 126 -4.38 12.22 10.73
N ASN A 127 -4.68 11.29 11.62
CA ASN A 127 -5.74 11.44 12.63
C ASN A 127 -5.41 12.58 13.63
N ASP A 128 -4.16 12.68 14.04
CA ASP A 128 -3.62 13.83 14.77
C ASP A 128 -2.72 14.65 13.82
N PRO A 129 -3.03 15.93 13.56
CA PRO A 129 -2.21 16.75 12.67
C PRO A 129 -0.77 16.98 13.16
N ALA A 130 -0.45 16.63 14.41
CA ALA A 130 0.91 16.66 14.93
C ALA A 130 1.71 15.36 14.67
N ASN A 131 1.06 14.32 14.18
CA ASN A 131 1.67 13.02 13.88
C ASN A 131 1.76 12.77 12.37
N THR A 132 2.47 11.72 12.01
CA THR A 132 2.42 11.06 10.69
C THR A 132 1.81 9.68 10.89
N ASP A 133 0.80 9.35 10.10
CA ASP A 133 0.13 8.05 10.15
C ASP A 133 0.67 7.14 9.06
N LEU A 134 1.19 5.96 9.44
CA LEU A 134 1.76 4.98 8.51
C LEU A 134 0.91 3.71 8.51
N LEU A 135 0.24 3.40 7.40
CA LEU A 135 -0.38 2.10 7.16
C LEU A 135 0.67 1.18 6.57
N ILE A 136 0.99 0.08 7.26
CA ILE A 136 2.00 -0.87 6.81
C ILE A 136 1.33 -2.05 6.12
N HIS A 137 1.82 -2.41 4.94
CA HIS A 137 1.37 -3.56 4.15
C HIS A 137 2.53 -4.45 3.72
N HIS A 138 2.37 -5.77 3.91
CA HIS A 138 3.35 -6.75 3.46
C HIS A 138 2.96 -7.32 2.08
N GLY A 139 3.53 -6.75 1.01
CA GLY A 139 3.21 -7.11 -0.37
C GLY A 139 4.34 -7.82 -1.14
N ALA A 140 5.43 -8.23 -0.48
CA ALA A 140 6.52 -8.96 -1.11
C ALA A 140 6.26 -10.47 -1.07
N THR A 141 6.09 -11.10 -2.23
CA THR A 141 5.57 -12.48 -2.36
C THR A 141 6.52 -13.55 -1.82
N ASP A 142 7.84 -13.32 -1.88
CA ASP A 142 8.88 -14.26 -1.45
C ASP A 142 9.50 -13.90 -0.08
N ALA A 143 9.02 -12.84 0.55
CA ALA A 143 9.44 -12.49 1.90
C ALA A 143 8.64 -13.29 2.95
N PRO A 144 9.29 -13.82 3.99
CA PRO A 144 8.61 -14.52 5.06
C PRO A 144 7.82 -13.55 5.95
N THR A 145 7.09 -14.10 6.95
CA THR A 145 6.57 -13.31 8.06
C THR A 145 7.71 -12.55 8.74
N VAL A 146 7.52 -11.26 8.99
CA VAL A 146 8.55 -10.36 9.50
C VAL A 146 8.05 -9.49 10.63
N ASP A 147 8.99 -9.03 11.46
CA ASP A 147 8.81 -7.96 12.43
C ASP A 147 9.34 -6.64 11.86
N ILE A 148 8.69 -5.55 12.22
CA ILE A 148 9.19 -4.20 11.98
C ILE A 148 9.69 -3.64 13.32
N VAL A 149 10.97 -3.34 13.38
CA VAL A 149 11.65 -2.91 14.62
C VAL A 149 12.23 -1.52 14.45
N GLU A 150 11.84 -0.62 15.33
CA GLU A 150 12.43 0.72 15.42
C GLU A 150 13.68 0.66 16.33
N THR A 151 14.82 1.17 15.83
CA THR A 151 16.12 1.03 16.52
C THR A 151 16.81 2.34 16.88
N ALA A 152 16.44 3.46 16.27
CA ALA A 152 17.08 4.76 16.52
C ALA A 152 16.64 5.39 17.85
N LEU A 153 15.36 5.31 18.17
CA LEU A 153 14.75 5.90 19.37
C LEU A 153 14.50 4.85 20.47
N GLY A 154 14.69 3.56 20.14
CA GLY A 154 14.55 2.47 21.07
C GLY A 154 13.10 2.04 21.34
N ALA A 155 12.20 2.27 20.41
CA ALA A 155 10.81 1.82 20.52
C ALA A 155 10.68 0.27 20.42
N GLY A 156 11.66 -0.41 19.81
CA GLY A 156 11.66 -1.87 19.66
C GLY A 156 10.69 -2.31 18.55
N THR A 157 10.08 -3.49 18.72
CA THR A 157 9.13 -4.05 17.74
C THR A 157 7.86 -3.20 17.71
N ILE A 158 7.60 -2.55 16.59
CA ILE A 158 6.44 -1.69 16.36
C ILE A 158 5.36 -2.38 15.50
N VAL A 159 5.72 -3.42 14.73
CA VAL A 159 4.81 -4.38 14.09
C VAL A 159 5.37 -5.76 14.31
N ASN A 160 4.54 -6.68 14.80
CA ASN A 160 4.92 -8.06 15.11
C ASN A 160 4.24 -9.02 14.15
N ASP A 161 5.00 -9.95 13.58
CA ASP A 161 4.54 -11.08 12.77
C ASP A 161 3.63 -10.72 11.59
N ILE A 162 3.97 -9.68 10.82
CA ILE A 162 3.22 -9.34 9.61
C ILE A 162 3.59 -10.29 8.46
N SER A 163 2.58 -10.93 7.87
CA SER A 163 2.70 -11.89 6.78
C SER A 163 2.25 -11.29 5.45
N TYR A 164 2.65 -11.94 4.35
CA TYR A 164 2.22 -11.55 3.00
C TYR A 164 0.70 -11.36 2.92
N THR A 165 0.26 -10.30 2.26
CA THR A 165 -1.11 -9.76 2.11
C THR A 165 -1.68 -9.03 3.33
N GLU A 166 -1.03 -9.06 4.48
CA GLU A 166 -1.57 -8.43 5.68
C GLU A 166 -1.27 -6.95 5.77
N PHE A 167 -2.18 -6.23 6.44
CA PHE A 167 -1.99 -4.86 6.90
C PHE A 167 -1.83 -4.85 8.43
N ALA A 168 -0.84 -4.13 8.92
CA ALA A 168 -0.64 -3.99 10.38
C ALA A 168 -1.53 -2.91 11.03
N GLY A 169 -2.35 -2.19 10.23
CA GLY A 169 -3.06 -1.00 10.69
C GLY A 169 -2.17 0.25 10.70
N TYR A 170 -2.74 1.37 11.19
CA TYR A 170 -2.00 2.63 11.24
C TYR A 170 -1.13 2.72 12.48
N LEU A 171 0.14 3.06 12.26
CA LEU A 171 1.06 3.55 13.29
C LEU A 171 0.99 5.07 13.30
N GLU A 172 0.54 5.66 14.39
CA GLU A 172 0.46 7.12 14.59
C GLU A 172 1.76 7.58 15.26
N LEU A 173 2.70 8.08 14.47
CA LEU A 173 4.06 8.37 14.91
C LEU A 173 4.30 9.88 15.04
N PRO A 174 4.91 10.35 16.16
CA PRO A 174 5.48 11.69 16.19
C PRO A 174 6.47 11.90 15.05
N PRO A 175 6.62 13.11 14.50
CA PRO A 175 7.46 13.36 13.32
C PRO A 175 8.95 13.41 13.71
N PHE A 176 9.52 12.26 14.03
CA PHE A 176 10.96 12.06 14.22
C PHE A 176 11.55 11.35 12.99
N ASP A 177 12.88 11.31 12.91
CA ASP A 177 13.58 10.48 11.95
C ASP A 177 13.87 9.11 12.59
N TYR A 178 13.27 8.07 12.00
CA TYR A 178 13.34 6.71 12.52
C TYR A 178 14.31 5.85 11.72
N THR A 179 14.91 4.86 12.38
CA THR A 179 15.61 3.76 11.71
C THR A 179 14.77 2.49 11.90
N ILE A 180 14.34 1.93 10.79
CA ILE A 180 13.45 0.78 10.74
C ILE A 180 14.24 -0.43 10.24
N GLU A 181 14.20 -1.52 11.00
CA GLU A 181 14.71 -2.82 10.58
C GLU A 181 13.55 -3.76 10.30
N VAL A 182 13.60 -4.42 9.15
CA VAL A 182 12.78 -5.59 8.83
C VAL A 182 13.53 -6.79 9.34
N ARG A 183 12.95 -7.52 10.29
CA ARG A 183 13.56 -8.71 10.91
C ARG A 183 12.73 -9.96 10.67
N THR A 184 13.36 -11.12 10.77
CA THR A 184 12.63 -12.39 10.83
C THR A 184 11.70 -12.40 12.05
N ALA A 185 10.58 -13.14 11.99
CA ALA A 185 9.55 -13.21 13.04
C ALA A 185 10.08 -13.64 14.42
N ASP A 186 11.23 -14.32 14.48
CA ASP A 186 11.93 -14.64 15.75
C ASP A 186 12.82 -13.49 16.26
N GLY A 187 12.84 -12.34 15.53
CA GLY A 187 13.64 -11.17 15.84
C GLY A 187 15.17 -11.36 15.71
N SER A 188 15.63 -12.54 15.30
CA SER A 188 17.06 -12.91 15.38
C SER A 188 17.90 -12.35 14.23
N THR A 189 17.28 -12.13 13.06
CA THR A 189 18.00 -11.74 11.83
C THR A 189 17.40 -10.49 11.22
N THR A 190 18.24 -9.47 10.98
CA THR A 190 17.85 -8.29 10.20
C THR A 190 17.92 -8.62 8.70
N VAL A 191 16.78 -8.56 8.03
CA VAL A 191 16.64 -8.78 6.58
C VAL A 191 17.07 -7.52 5.81
N ALA A 192 16.61 -6.35 6.27
CA ALA A 192 16.92 -5.06 5.65
C ALA A 192 16.76 -3.93 6.69
N SER A 193 17.42 -2.78 6.44
CA SER A 193 17.31 -1.62 7.30
C SER A 193 17.10 -0.36 6.47
N TYR A 194 16.18 0.51 6.92
CA TYR A 194 15.72 1.70 6.22
C TYR A 194 15.68 2.91 7.14
N GLN A 195 15.76 4.11 6.54
CA GLN A 195 15.45 5.37 7.21
C GLN A 195 14.02 5.76 6.89
N ALA A 196 13.27 6.20 7.90
CA ALA A 196 11.97 6.84 7.76
C ALA A 196 12.10 8.29 8.29
N PRO A 197 12.55 9.24 7.45
CA PRO A 197 12.94 10.59 7.87
C PRO A 197 11.71 11.51 7.93
N LEU A 198 10.75 11.22 8.82
CA LEU A 198 9.46 11.91 8.89
C LEU A 198 9.64 13.39 9.26
N ALA A 199 10.54 13.72 10.21
CA ALA A 199 10.86 15.07 10.59
C ALA A 199 11.58 15.83 9.47
N THR A 200 12.62 15.21 8.88
CA THR A 200 13.40 15.82 7.80
C THR A 200 12.53 16.16 6.59
N LEU A 201 11.51 15.35 6.30
CA LEU A 201 10.58 15.55 5.18
C LEU A 201 9.34 16.36 5.54
N SER A 202 9.21 16.82 6.80
CA SER A 202 8.06 17.60 7.30
C SER A 202 6.72 16.92 6.99
N LEU A 203 6.57 15.66 7.45
CA LEU A 203 5.40 14.82 7.16
C LEU A 203 4.32 14.91 8.25
N GLU A 204 4.34 15.93 9.10
CA GLU A 204 3.27 16.20 10.08
C GLU A 204 1.92 16.35 9.38
N GLY A 205 0.90 15.68 9.91
CA GLY A 205 -0.46 15.71 9.40
C GLY A 205 -0.67 14.83 8.17
N VAL A 206 0.35 14.12 7.68
CA VAL A 206 0.27 13.27 6.48
C VAL A 206 -0.05 11.83 6.87
N ALA A 207 -0.96 11.17 6.14
CA ALA A 207 -1.13 9.73 6.17
C ALA A 207 -0.45 9.10 4.95
N LEU A 208 0.31 8.03 5.16
CA LEU A 208 1.07 7.31 4.13
C LEU A 208 0.73 5.83 4.16
N VAL A 209 0.87 5.16 3.02
CA VAL A 209 0.89 3.70 2.96
C VAL A 209 2.31 3.26 2.66
N VAL A 210 2.89 2.45 3.54
CA VAL A 210 4.22 1.85 3.33
C VAL A 210 4.04 0.40 2.94
N VAL A 211 4.51 0.05 1.75
CA VAL A 211 4.43 -1.31 1.21
C VAL A 211 5.80 -1.97 1.13
N ALA A 212 5.90 -3.23 1.56
CA ALA A 212 6.98 -4.10 1.18
C ALA A 212 6.75 -4.55 -0.27
N SER A 213 7.71 -4.29 -1.16
CA SER A 213 7.56 -4.37 -2.61
C SER A 213 8.77 -5.03 -3.26
N GLY A 214 8.52 -5.82 -4.30
CA GLY A 214 9.57 -6.55 -5.02
C GLY A 214 9.95 -7.88 -4.35
N PHE A 215 11.05 -8.47 -4.81
CA PHE A 215 11.50 -9.82 -4.42
C PHE A 215 12.76 -9.78 -3.56
N LEU A 216 12.79 -10.58 -2.49
CA LEU A 216 14.00 -10.82 -1.70
C LEU A 216 15.05 -11.56 -2.54
N ASP A 217 14.63 -12.53 -3.33
CA ASP A 217 15.49 -13.25 -4.27
C ASP A 217 15.00 -13.04 -5.71
N PRO A 218 15.44 -11.97 -6.40
CA PRO A 218 15.10 -11.76 -7.80
C PRO A 218 15.47 -12.91 -8.72
N SER A 219 16.56 -13.66 -8.42
CA SER A 219 17.03 -14.75 -9.28
C SER A 219 16.05 -15.94 -9.37
N GLN A 220 15.20 -16.12 -8.36
CA GLN A 220 14.12 -17.09 -8.36
C GLN A 220 12.79 -16.53 -8.89
N ASN A 221 12.78 -15.22 -9.24
CA ASN A 221 11.61 -14.45 -9.57
C ASN A 221 11.82 -13.64 -10.85
N SER A 222 12.22 -14.33 -11.93
CA SER A 222 12.42 -13.78 -13.30
C SER A 222 13.37 -12.58 -13.37
N ASP A 223 14.37 -12.52 -12.47
CA ASP A 223 15.28 -11.37 -12.28
C ASP A 223 14.49 -10.04 -12.10
N GLY A 224 13.30 -10.13 -11.47
CA GLY A 224 12.40 -9.00 -11.27
C GLY A 224 12.91 -7.97 -10.28
N ALA A 225 12.07 -6.99 -9.96
CA ALA A 225 12.41 -5.87 -9.11
C ALA A 225 12.85 -6.31 -7.71
N ALA A 226 14.00 -5.83 -7.23
CA ALA A 226 14.50 -6.16 -5.90
C ALA A 226 13.59 -5.58 -4.79
N PHE A 227 13.60 -6.28 -3.64
CA PHE A 227 12.88 -5.90 -2.42
C PHE A 227 13.25 -4.51 -1.93
N GLY A 228 12.23 -3.81 -1.44
CA GLY A 228 12.38 -2.54 -0.75
C GLY A 228 11.09 -2.12 -0.03
N LEU A 229 11.21 -1.15 0.88
CA LEU A 229 10.05 -0.47 1.44
C LEU A 229 9.77 0.79 0.63
N TYR A 230 8.51 0.98 0.27
CA TYR A 230 8.06 2.09 -0.57
C TYR A 230 6.87 2.79 0.05
N ALA A 231 6.85 4.11 0.03
CA ALA A 231 5.77 4.94 0.53
C ALA A 231 4.88 5.45 -0.61
N ALA A 232 3.58 5.25 -0.49
CA ALA A 232 2.56 5.88 -1.30
C ALA A 232 2.02 7.12 -0.60
N LEU A 233 2.02 8.26 -1.30
CA LEU A 233 1.41 9.50 -0.83
C LEU A 233 -0.09 9.54 -1.13
N PRO A 234 -0.91 10.25 -0.34
CA PRO A 234 -2.35 10.36 -0.61
C PRO A 234 -2.67 11.07 -1.94
N VAL A 235 -1.75 11.86 -2.47
CA VAL A 235 -1.87 12.51 -3.77
C VAL A 235 -1.57 11.59 -4.96
N GLY A 236 -1.14 10.34 -4.68
CA GLY A 236 -0.75 9.37 -5.70
C GLY A 236 0.61 9.65 -6.35
N GLY A 237 0.85 8.99 -7.48
CA GLY A 237 2.10 9.05 -8.25
C GLY A 237 3.01 7.87 -7.98
N ASN A 238 4.30 7.99 -8.36
CA ASN A 238 5.28 6.95 -8.11
C ASN A 238 5.51 6.74 -6.61
N LEU A 239 5.60 5.49 -6.18
CA LEU A 239 5.97 5.17 -4.81
C LEU A 239 7.40 5.63 -4.54
N ILE A 240 7.63 6.16 -3.35
CA ILE A 240 8.92 6.70 -2.93
C ILE A 240 9.66 5.62 -2.14
N MET A 241 10.80 5.15 -2.65
CA MET A 241 11.63 4.18 -1.94
C MET A 241 12.18 4.81 -0.65
N LEU A 242 12.04 4.12 0.49
CA LEU A 242 12.70 4.51 1.72
C LEU A 242 14.21 4.33 1.56
N PRO A 243 15.03 5.32 1.97
CA PRO A 243 16.49 5.18 1.92
C PRO A 243 16.96 4.00 2.77
N THR A 244 17.85 3.18 2.23
CA THR A 244 18.48 2.11 3.00
C THR A 244 19.40 2.70 4.07
N SER A 245 19.35 2.13 5.27
CA SER A 245 20.30 2.48 6.33
C SER A 245 21.60 1.71 6.13
N ALA A 246 22.72 2.43 6.04
CA ALA A 246 24.01 1.77 6.00
C ALA A 246 24.28 1.09 7.35
N SER A 247 24.61 -0.21 7.33
CA SER A 247 25.05 -0.89 8.54
C SER A 247 26.46 -0.37 8.93
N THR A 248 26.53 0.42 9.99
CA THR A 248 27.80 0.93 10.52
C THR A 248 28.30 0.05 11.65
N ALA A 249 29.44 -0.59 11.46
CA ALA A 249 30.15 -1.25 12.55
C ALA A 249 31.00 -0.21 13.31
N ARG A 250 30.85 -0.15 14.65
CA ARG A 250 31.79 0.60 15.50
C ARG A 250 32.97 -0.29 15.78
N VAL A 251 34.17 0.11 15.38
CA VAL A 251 35.43 -0.57 15.67
C VAL A 251 36.20 0.24 16.70
N GLN A 252 36.52 -0.36 17.84
CA GLN A 252 37.51 0.17 18.77
C GLN A 252 38.82 -0.60 18.56
N ALA A 253 39.87 0.07 18.12
CA ALA A 253 41.21 -0.49 18.08
C ALA A 253 41.94 -0.11 19.34
N ILE A 254 42.41 -1.13 20.12
CA ILE A 254 43.21 -0.94 21.31
C ILE A 254 44.64 -1.42 20.99
N HIS A 255 45.60 -0.50 21.03
CA HIS A 255 47.03 -0.87 20.99
C HIS A 255 47.51 -1.16 22.41
N ASN A 256 47.80 -2.42 22.68
CA ASN A 256 48.29 -2.88 23.98
C ASN A 256 49.67 -3.55 23.78
N SER A 257 50.67 -2.80 23.30
CA SER A 257 52.06 -3.26 23.23
C SER A 257 52.81 -2.75 24.44
N ALA A 258 53.38 -3.67 25.22
CA ALA A 258 54.17 -3.34 26.37
C ALA A 258 55.61 -2.93 26.00
N ASP A 259 55.99 -3.09 24.71
CA ASP A 259 57.28 -2.77 24.17
C ASP A 259 57.06 -1.88 22.91
N ALA A 260 57.14 -0.56 23.07
CA ALA A 260 57.22 0.39 22.02
C ALA A 260 58.24 1.49 22.38
#